data_b8d777d6e6a534d3d6639ba19cd032c4
#
_entry.id   b8d777d6e6a534d3d6639ba19cd032c4
#
_cell.length_a   1.000
_cell.length_b   1.000
_cell.length_c   1.000
_cell.angle_alpha   90.00
_cell.angle_beta   90.00
_cell.angle_gamma   90.00
#
_symmetry.space_group_name_H-M   'P 1'
#
loop_
_entity.id
_entity.type
_entity.pdbx_description
1 polymer ?
#
loop_
_entity_poly.entity_id
_entity_poly.type
_entity_poly.pdbx_seq_one_letter_code
_entity_poly.pdbx_strand_id
1 'polypeptide(L)'
;EHPITRGVRPFVQEDEWYFHMRFQPNMKGVSPILSAHPPKSTMQRKDGPHSNNPHVRKSMAAGEIQHIGWAYERPNGKGRGFGTTGAHYHHTWSEDNWRTLMLNAIAWTAGVEVPKKGVPSLPVLIK
;
A
#
# COMPACT_ATOMS: atom_id res chain seq x y z
N GLU A 1 -15.27 -3.34 4.73
CA GLU A 1 -14.55 -2.82 3.55
C GLU A 1 -14.15 -1.36 3.80
N HIS A 2 -12.84 -1.05 3.69
CA HIS A 2 -12.36 0.31 3.92
C HIS A 2 -12.73 1.23 2.74
N PRO A 3 -13.13 2.51 2.96
CA PRO A 3 -13.53 3.39 1.85
C PRO A 3 -12.49 3.50 0.72
N ILE A 4 -11.20 3.42 1.04
CA ILE A 4 -10.11 3.46 0.04
C ILE A 4 -10.19 2.32 -0.98
N THR A 5 -10.79 1.17 -0.63
CA THR A 5 -10.89 0.01 -1.53
C THR A 5 -12.19 -0.05 -2.34
N ARG A 6 -13.08 0.93 -2.20
CA ARG A 6 -14.34 0.98 -2.94
C ARG A 6 -14.11 1.03 -4.44
N GLY A 7 -14.79 0.16 -5.18
CA GLY A 7 -14.68 0.07 -6.65
C GLY A 7 -13.37 -0.52 -7.18
N VAL A 8 -12.41 -0.82 -6.31
CA VAL A 8 -11.16 -1.49 -6.70
C VAL A 8 -11.42 -2.97 -6.89
N ARG A 9 -11.06 -3.51 -8.03
CA ARG A 9 -11.14 -4.93 -8.37
C ARG A 9 -9.75 -5.58 -8.27
N PRO A 10 -9.65 -6.90 -8.15
CA PRO A 10 -8.36 -7.58 -8.22
C PRO A 10 -7.59 -7.19 -9.47
N PHE A 11 -6.31 -6.87 -9.31
CA PHE A 11 -5.41 -6.50 -10.40
C PHE A 11 -3.99 -7.00 -10.12
N VAL A 12 -3.16 -7.01 -11.12
CA VAL A 12 -1.74 -7.34 -11.01
C VAL A 12 -0.94 -6.09 -11.33
N GLN A 13 0.01 -5.78 -10.47
CA GLN A 13 0.88 -4.62 -10.65
C GLN A 13 2.31 -5.01 -10.36
N GLU A 14 3.15 -4.87 -11.37
CA GLU A 14 4.60 -4.91 -11.22
C GLU A 14 5.11 -3.53 -10.82
N ASP A 15 5.84 -3.47 -9.70
CA ASP A 15 6.43 -2.23 -9.19
C ASP A 15 7.63 -2.56 -8.29
N GLU A 16 8.40 -1.56 -7.91
CA GLU A 16 9.43 -1.69 -6.89
C GLU A 16 8.81 -1.52 -5.50
N TRP A 17 8.35 -2.63 -4.94
CA TRP A 17 7.71 -2.65 -3.64
C TRP A 17 8.70 -2.75 -2.50
N TYR A 18 8.59 -1.84 -1.52
CA TYR A 18 9.32 -1.93 -0.26
C TYR A 18 8.44 -2.57 0.81
N PHE A 19 9.02 -3.39 1.65
CA PHE A 19 8.31 -4.09 2.71
C PHE A 19 9.07 -4.01 4.04
N HIS A 20 8.53 -4.63 5.09
CA HIS A 20 9.03 -4.54 6.47
C HIS A 20 8.94 -3.13 7.04
N MET A 21 7.82 -2.45 6.76
CA MET A 21 7.48 -1.16 7.35
C MET A 21 7.25 -1.30 8.86
N ARG A 22 7.62 -0.27 9.60
CA ARG A 22 7.39 -0.20 11.05
C ARG A 22 6.14 0.63 11.33
N PHE A 23 5.21 0.03 12.06
CA PHE A 23 3.96 0.66 12.46
C PHE A 23 3.91 0.91 13.97
N GLN A 24 2.90 1.64 14.41
CA GLN A 24 2.58 1.79 15.82
C GLN A 24 2.35 0.43 16.47
N PRO A 25 2.71 0.24 17.77
CA PRO A 25 2.42 -0.99 18.48
C PRO A 25 0.94 -1.38 18.34
N ASN A 26 0.71 -2.68 18.14
CA ASN A 26 -0.63 -3.24 17.93
C ASN A 26 -1.42 -2.60 16.76
N MET A 27 -0.74 -2.05 15.76
CA MET A 27 -1.37 -1.41 14.61
C MET A 27 -2.35 -0.30 15.00
N LYS A 28 -2.14 0.38 16.12
CA LYS A 28 -3.08 1.38 16.64
C LYS A 28 -3.35 2.48 15.63
N GLY A 29 -4.61 2.57 15.20
CA GLY A 29 -5.06 3.54 14.18
C GLY A 29 -4.66 3.19 12.74
N VAL A 30 -3.96 2.07 12.52
CA VAL A 30 -3.51 1.62 11.20
C VAL A 30 -4.46 0.55 10.65
N SER A 31 -4.95 0.76 9.44
CA SER A 31 -5.72 -0.22 8.68
C SER A 31 -4.90 -0.65 7.45
N PRO A 32 -4.52 -1.93 7.33
CA PRO A 32 -3.88 -2.42 6.11
C PRO A 32 -4.82 -2.28 4.91
N ILE A 33 -4.30 -1.74 3.81
CA ILE A 33 -5.03 -1.58 2.54
C ILE A 33 -4.48 -2.53 1.48
N LEU A 34 -3.15 -2.61 1.37
CA LEU A 34 -2.46 -3.56 0.50
C LEU A 34 -1.50 -4.38 1.36
N SER A 35 -1.54 -5.68 1.18
CA SER A 35 -0.67 -6.62 1.90
C SER A 35 -0.17 -7.70 0.97
N ALA A 36 1.04 -8.20 1.22
CA ALA A 36 1.66 -9.21 0.41
C ALA A 36 2.55 -10.14 1.23
N HIS A 37 2.82 -11.31 0.68
CA HIS A 37 3.95 -12.15 1.06
C HIS A 37 5.05 -11.96 0.02
N PRO A 38 6.18 -11.31 0.36
CA PRO A 38 7.27 -11.12 -0.57
C PRO A 38 7.82 -12.47 -1.07
N PRO A 39 8.24 -12.56 -2.34
CA PRO A 39 8.81 -13.81 -2.88
C PRO A 39 10.07 -14.22 -2.11
N LYS A 40 10.29 -15.53 -1.95
CA LYS A 40 11.50 -16.06 -1.29
C LYS A 40 12.81 -15.63 -1.96
N SER A 41 12.76 -15.31 -3.25
CA SER A 41 13.90 -14.78 -4.00
C SER A 41 14.45 -13.45 -3.44
N THR A 42 13.63 -12.66 -2.74
CA THR A 42 14.08 -11.44 -2.07
C THR A 42 15.13 -11.72 -0.99
N MET A 43 15.14 -12.94 -0.42
CA MET A 43 16.10 -13.35 0.61
C MET A 43 17.47 -13.75 0.05
N GLN A 44 17.63 -13.84 -1.27
CA GLN A 44 18.91 -14.11 -1.92
C GLN A 44 19.86 -12.92 -1.90
N ARG A 45 19.32 -11.71 -1.73
CA ARG A 45 20.13 -10.50 -1.57
C ARG A 45 20.90 -10.55 -0.25
N LYS A 46 22.15 -10.06 -0.27
CA LYS A 46 22.98 -9.89 0.94
C LYS A 46 22.38 -8.82 1.86
N ASP A 47 22.74 -8.89 3.12
CA ASP A 47 22.38 -7.84 4.08
C ASP A 47 23.09 -6.53 3.73
N GLY A 48 22.41 -5.41 3.89
CA GLY A 48 22.94 -4.10 3.58
C GLY A 48 21.92 -2.98 3.82
N PRO A 49 22.34 -1.72 3.70
CA PRO A 49 21.52 -0.55 4.04
C PRO A 49 20.25 -0.42 3.17
N HIS A 50 20.27 -0.97 1.97
CA HIS A 50 19.14 -0.93 1.03
C HIS A 50 18.68 -2.33 0.63
N SER A 51 18.82 -3.31 1.52
CA SER A 51 18.50 -4.70 1.24
C SER A 51 17.99 -5.40 2.50
N ASN A 52 18.40 -6.66 2.69
CA ASN A 52 18.02 -7.45 3.84
C ASN A 52 18.80 -7.05 5.11
N ASN A 53 18.30 -7.53 6.23
CA ASN A 53 18.94 -7.49 7.53
C ASN A 53 18.36 -8.62 8.41
N PRO A 54 18.93 -8.90 9.60
CA PRO A 54 18.46 -9.99 10.46
C PRO A 54 16.98 -9.90 10.85
N HIS A 55 16.43 -8.70 11.01
CA HIS A 55 15.01 -8.51 11.36
C HIS A 55 14.10 -8.88 10.19
N VAL A 56 14.45 -8.43 8.98
CA VAL A 56 13.73 -8.81 7.74
C VAL A 56 13.75 -10.33 7.56
N ARG A 57 14.93 -10.96 7.72
CA ARG A 57 15.06 -12.41 7.57
C ARG A 57 14.21 -13.17 8.58
N LYS A 58 14.16 -12.71 9.83
CA LYS A 58 13.30 -13.31 10.87
C LYS A 58 11.83 -13.21 10.50
N SER A 59 11.37 -12.04 10.09
CA SER A 59 9.98 -11.79 9.66
C SER A 59 9.58 -12.67 8.48
N MET A 60 10.46 -12.77 7.48
CA MET A 60 10.22 -13.61 6.31
C MET A 60 10.20 -15.11 6.64
N ALA A 61 11.09 -15.56 7.53
CA ALA A 61 11.12 -16.96 7.99
C ALA A 61 9.87 -17.32 8.78
N ALA A 62 9.30 -16.37 9.53
CA ALA A 62 8.04 -16.54 10.26
C ALA A 62 6.80 -16.47 9.36
N GLY A 63 6.94 -16.15 8.06
CA GLY A 63 5.82 -16.02 7.13
C GLY A 63 4.91 -14.82 7.43
N GLU A 64 5.45 -13.79 8.09
CA GLU A 64 4.67 -12.61 8.44
C GLU A 64 4.20 -11.87 7.18
N ILE A 65 2.90 -11.53 7.15
CA ILE A 65 2.34 -10.71 6.09
C ILE A 65 2.93 -9.30 6.15
N GLN A 66 3.27 -8.75 4.98
CA GLN A 66 3.87 -7.44 4.86
C GLN A 66 2.84 -6.43 4.34
N HIS A 67 2.65 -5.33 5.05
CA HIS A 67 1.74 -4.26 4.64
C HIS A 67 2.50 -3.24 3.81
N ILE A 68 2.09 -3.08 2.55
CA ILE A 68 2.72 -2.24 1.54
C ILE A 68 1.86 -1.05 1.14
N GLY A 69 0.64 -0.99 1.67
CA GLY A 69 -0.26 0.17 1.64
C GLY A 69 -1.14 0.18 2.88
N TRP A 70 -1.33 1.33 3.50
CA TRP A 70 -2.05 1.46 4.76
C TRP A 70 -2.77 2.80 4.89
N ALA A 71 -3.89 2.78 5.59
CA ALA A 71 -4.57 3.97 6.08
C ALA A 71 -4.25 4.18 7.56
N TYR A 72 -4.23 5.41 7.99
CA TYR A 72 -4.01 5.79 9.38
C TYR A 72 -5.06 6.81 9.82
N GLU A 73 -5.72 6.53 10.94
CA GLU A 73 -6.62 7.47 11.61
C GLU A 73 -6.05 7.83 12.98
N ARG A 74 -5.88 9.12 13.23
CA ARG A 74 -5.42 9.59 14.54
C ARG A 74 -6.48 9.31 15.60
N PRO A 75 -6.08 8.79 16.78
CA PRO A 75 -7.04 8.34 17.82
C PRO A 75 -8.01 9.42 18.31
N ASN A 76 -7.71 10.66 18.11
CA ASN A 76 -8.54 11.81 18.55
C ASN A 76 -9.40 12.40 17.43
N GLY A 77 -9.54 11.71 16.32
CA GLY A 77 -10.29 12.19 15.14
C GLY A 77 -9.64 13.36 14.41
N LYS A 78 -8.40 13.73 14.76
CA LYS A 78 -7.70 14.90 14.22
C LYS A 78 -6.89 14.60 12.95
N GLY A 79 -7.43 13.80 12.07
CA GLY A 79 -6.86 13.62 10.75
C GLY A 79 -6.61 12.18 10.35
N ARG A 80 -6.43 12.03 9.06
CA ARG A 80 -6.21 10.77 8.36
C ARG A 80 -4.93 10.85 7.55
N GLY A 81 -4.33 9.72 7.29
CA GLY A 81 -3.18 9.59 6.41
C GLY A 81 -3.27 8.31 5.60
N PHE A 82 -2.63 8.32 4.46
CA PHE A 82 -2.44 7.13 3.64
C PHE A 82 -0.98 7.05 3.24
N GLY A 83 -0.43 5.84 3.25
CA GLY A 83 0.92 5.56 2.75
C GLY A 83 0.93 4.31 1.91
N THR A 84 1.80 4.30 0.92
CA THR A 84 2.10 3.12 0.11
C THR A 84 3.56 3.11 -0.30
N THR A 85 4.10 1.94 -0.52
CA THR A 85 5.48 1.77 -1.02
C THR A 85 5.56 1.58 -2.53
N GLY A 86 4.41 1.51 -3.21
CA GLY A 86 4.34 1.41 -4.67
C GLY A 86 4.38 2.77 -5.37
N ALA A 87 4.18 2.76 -6.68
CA ALA A 87 4.24 3.91 -7.58
C ALA A 87 5.66 4.40 -7.90
N HIS A 88 6.65 3.53 -7.83
CA HIS A 88 8.00 3.84 -8.30
C HIS A 88 8.03 4.01 -9.82
N TYR A 89 7.35 3.13 -10.55
CA TYR A 89 7.30 3.20 -12.01
C TYR A 89 6.10 4.00 -12.52
N HIS A 90 6.32 4.84 -13.53
CA HIS A 90 5.25 5.63 -14.14
C HIS A 90 4.15 4.76 -14.77
N HIS A 91 4.50 3.60 -15.33
CA HIS A 91 3.49 2.70 -15.92
C HIS A 91 2.48 2.17 -14.90
N THR A 92 2.79 2.18 -13.60
CA THR A 92 1.83 1.83 -12.53
C THR A 92 0.58 2.70 -12.61
N TRP A 93 0.71 3.95 -13.04
CA TRP A 93 -0.40 4.88 -13.19
C TRP A 93 -1.30 4.61 -14.40
N SER A 94 -0.92 3.70 -15.31
CA SER A 94 -1.79 3.23 -16.40
C SER A 94 -2.83 2.21 -15.92
N GLU A 95 -2.65 1.60 -14.75
CA GLU A 95 -3.57 0.63 -14.18
C GLU A 95 -4.77 1.33 -13.52
N ASP A 96 -5.98 1.04 -14.01
CA ASP A 96 -7.21 1.71 -13.57
C ASP A 96 -7.51 1.50 -12.08
N ASN A 97 -7.32 0.28 -11.58
CA ASN A 97 -7.59 -0.03 -10.18
C ASN A 97 -6.57 0.63 -9.25
N TRP A 98 -5.31 0.76 -9.69
CA TRP A 98 -4.30 1.53 -8.97
C TRP A 98 -4.70 3.00 -8.85
N ARG A 99 -5.09 3.64 -9.97
CA ARG A 99 -5.54 5.03 -9.94
C ARG A 99 -6.77 5.21 -9.06
N THR A 100 -7.77 4.31 -9.16
CA THR A 100 -8.95 4.33 -8.30
C THR A 100 -8.57 4.27 -6.84
N LEU A 101 -7.65 3.36 -6.46
CA LEU A 101 -7.15 3.23 -5.10
C LEU A 101 -6.51 4.53 -4.61
N MET A 102 -5.64 5.14 -5.41
CA MET A 102 -4.95 6.39 -5.05
C MET A 102 -5.91 7.57 -4.95
N LEU A 103 -6.84 7.73 -5.87
CA LEU A 103 -7.85 8.79 -5.84
C LEU A 103 -8.80 8.63 -4.65
N ASN A 104 -9.20 7.39 -4.34
CA ASN A 104 -9.96 7.09 -3.12
C ASN A 104 -9.19 7.49 -1.86
N ALA A 105 -7.88 7.19 -1.82
CA ALA A 105 -7.03 7.54 -0.69
C ALA A 105 -6.92 9.06 -0.51
N ILE A 106 -6.79 9.81 -1.59
CA ILE A 106 -6.78 11.28 -1.58
C ILE A 106 -8.10 11.82 -1.05
N ALA A 107 -9.24 11.37 -1.60
CA ALA A 107 -10.57 11.80 -1.17
C ALA A 107 -10.80 11.48 0.32
N TRP A 108 -10.50 10.25 0.73
CA TRP A 108 -10.65 9.82 2.11
C TRP A 108 -9.77 10.62 3.08
N THR A 109 -8.51 10.87 2.73
CA THR A 109 -7.58 11.65 3.55
C THR A 109 -8.03 13.10 3.69
N ALA A 110 -8.62 13.66 2.63
CA ALA A 110 -9.21 15.00 2.63
C ALA A 110 -10.55 15.08 3.39
N GLY A 111 -11.07 13.96 3.91
CA GLY A 111 -12.38 13.92 4.60
C GLY A 111 -13.58 13.96 3.64
N VAL A 112 -13.35 13.80 2.35
CA VAL A 112 -14.40 13.72 1.33
C VAL A 112 -14.92 12.28 1.27
N GLU A 113 -16.22 12.12 1.09
CA GLU A 113 -16.83 10.81 0.94
C GLU A 113 -16.36 10.14 -0.36
N VAL A 114 -15.84 8.93 -0.23
CA VAL A 114 -15.46 8.11 -1.38
C VAL A 114 -16.71 7.46 -1.97
N PRO A 115 -16.99 7.64 -3.28
CA PRO A 115 -18.14 7.01 -3.92
C PRO A 115 -18.13 5.49 -3.78
N LYS A 116 -19.30 4.83 -3.76
CA LYS A 116 -19.42 3.37 -3.66
C LYS A 116 -18.68 2.62 -4.77
N LYS A 117 -18.60 3.20 -5.97
CA LYS A 117 -17.91 2.64 -7.15
C LYS A 117 -16.47 3.13 -7.27
N GLY A 118 -15.94 3.82 -6.26
CA GLY A 118 -14.64 4.49 -6.31
C GLY A 118 -14.68 5.83 -7.03
N VAL A 119 -13.62 6.60 -6.88
CA VAL A 119 -13.44 7.88 -7.59
C VAL A 119 -13.08 7.57 -9.05
N PRO A 120 -13.85 8.08 -10.02
CA PRO A 120 -13.57 7.82 -11.43
C PRO A 120 -12.28 8.51 -11.89
N SER A 121 -11.57 7.88 -12.82
CA SER A 121 -10.43 8.47 -13.50
C SER A 121 -10.49 8.19 -15.00
N LEU A 122 -9.89 9.07 -15.79
CA LEU A 122 -9.65 8.79 -17.19
C LEU A 122 -8.37 7.96 -17.36
N PRO A 123 -8.32 7.04 -18.34
CA PRO A 123 -7.10 6.32 -18.66
C PRO A 123 -5.97 7.29 -18.96
N VAL A 124 -4.80 7.05 -18.38
CA VAL A 124 -3.59 7.81 -18.70
C VAL A 124 -2.85 7.05 -19.80
N LEU A 125 -2.74 7.66 -20.98
CA LEU A 125 -1.88 7.15 -22.05
C LEU A 125 -0.45 7.59 -21.72
N ILE A 126 0.33 6.69 -21.16
CA ILE A 126 1.78 6.89 -21.00
C ILE A 126 2.42 6.53 -22.35
N LYS A 127 2.95 7.53 -23.02
CA LYS A 127 3.72 7.36 -24.27
C LYS A 127 5.14 6.91 -23.95
#